data_434a8e00b4ffb0b6dbc4f9d23ef5f579
#
_entry.id   434a8e00b4ffb0b6dbc4f9d23ef5f579
#
_cell.length_a   1.000
_cell.length_b   1.000
_cell.length_c   1.000
_cell.angle_alpha   90.00
_cell.angle_beta   90.00
_cell.angle_gamma   90.00
#
_symmetry.space_group_name_H-M   'P 1'
#
loop_
_entity.id
_entity.type
_entity.pdbx_description
1 polymer ?
#
loop_
_entity_poly.entity_id
_entity_poly.type
_entity_poly.pdbx_seq_one_letter_code
_entity_poly.pdbx_strand_id
1 'polypeptide(L)'
;MSTMLIYGATGYTGRMAAERAKSLGLPFEIAGRDHVRLTELAAQLDMAFRVFNADDDAAGSLSGISVLLNFAGPFAHTAEPLMRACIKAGVDYMDITAEINVYRLAERLGAEAAAKRVMLLPGVGWDVVPTDSLAVHVAKRVEQPFALSIALQVPGSMSRGSAMSVSEIIAAGVLARVDGELVATPDATPRHFDFGEGPVLCVPLSFGDLVTGWHSTGIPNIGMFVHISGDAFPEGDFAQLPDGPEG
;
A
#
# COMPACT_ATOMS: atom_id res chain seq x y z
N MET A 1 26.50 -5.20 2.71
CA MET A 1 25.28 -5.30 3.54
C MET A 1 24.13 -4.73 2.72
N SER A 2 22.96 -5.35 2.79
CA SER A 2 21.76 -4.81 2.12
C SER A 2 21.32 -3.54 2.82
N THR A 3 21.22 -2.42 2.10
CA THR A 3 20.76 -1.13 2.64
C THR A 3 19.36 -0.84 2.12
N MET A 4 18.44 -0.57 3.02
CA MET A 4 17.06 -0.16 2.71
C MET A 4 17.03 1.36 2.54
N LEU A 5 16.23 1.85 1.58
CA LEU A 5 15.93 3.27 1.43
C LEU A 5 14.46 3.51 1.76
N ILE A 6 14.17 4.29 2.80
CA ILE A 6 12.83 4.69 3.20
C ILE A 6 12.47 6.01 2.51
N TYR A 7 11.72 5.94 1.41
CA TYR A 7 11.26 7.11 0.66
C TYR A 7 9.94 7.65 1.24
N GLY A 8 9.81 8.97 1.39
CA GLY A 8 8.70 9.59 2.09
C GLY A 8 8.84 9.55 3.62
N ALA A 9 10.08 9.43 4.11
CA ALA A 9 10.41 9.28 5.54
C ALA A 9 9.93 10.45 6.43
N THR A 10 9.69 11.64 5.86
CA THR A 10 9.20 12.82 6.59
C THR A 10 7.67 12.84 6.78
N GLY A 11 6.94 11.91 6.15
CA GLY A 11 5.51 11.70 6.38
C GLY A 11 5.25 10.91 7.67
N TYR A 12 4.00 10.88 8.12
CA TYR A 12 3.60 10.22 9.37
C TYR A 12 4.08 8.76 9.46
N THR A 13 3.63 7.91 8.54
CA THR A 13 3.98 6.47 8.54
C THR A 13 5.45 6.22 8.21
N GLY A 14 6.02 7.02 7.28
CA GLY A 14 7.44 6.91 6.92
C GLY A 14 8.37 7.21 8.08
N ARG A 15 8.02 8.21 8.91
CA ARG A 15 8.77 8.54 10.13
C ARG A 15 8.72 7.40 11.16
N MET A 16 7.52 6.86 11.42
CA MET A 16 7.37 5.70 12.32
C MET A 16 8.20 4.50 11.85
N ALA A 17 8.20 4.23 10.55
CA ALA A 17 8.99 3.16 9.96
C ALA A 17 10.51 3.39 10.13
N ALA A 18 10.99 4.61 9.91
CA ALA A 18 12.38 4.98 10.09
C ALA A 18 12.82 4.86 11.56
N GLU A 19 12.00 5.35 12.50
CA GLU A 19 12.24 5.20 13.94
C GLU A 19 12.27 3.72 14.36
N ARG A 20 11.36 2.92 13.82
CA ARG A 20 11.33 1.47 14.07
C ARG A 20 12.53 0.76 13.49
N ALA A 21 12.93 1.07 12.25
CA ALA A 21 14.13 0.50 11.62
C ALA A 21 15.38 0.81 12.45
N LYS A 22 15.53 2.05 12.95
CA LYS A 22 16.61 2.43 13.85
C LYS A 22 16.58 1.62 15.15
N SER A 23 15.43 1.48 15.78
CA SER A 23 15.29 0.71 17.04
C SER A 23 15.68 -0.76 16.90
N LEU A 24 15.53 -1.31 15.69
CA LEU A 24 15.91 -2.69 15.34
C LEU A 24 17.35 -2.82 14.86
N GLY A 25 18.11 -1.72 14.74
CA GLY A 25 19.47 -1.74 14.23
C GLY A 25 19.59 -2.14 12.76
N LEU A 26 18.54 -1.92 11.96
CA LEU A 26 18.56 -2.24 10.54
C LEU A 26 19.42 -1.23 9.78
N PRO A 27 20.17 -1.63 8.73
CA PRO A 27 20.89 -0.71 7.86
C PRO A 27 19.91 -0.04 6.90
N PHE A 28 19.72 1.29 7.02
CA PHE A 28 18.85 2.05 6.14
C PHE A 28 19.33 3.48 5.94
N GLU A 29 18.81 4.12 4.91
CA GLU A 29 18.87 5.56 4.65
C GLU A 29 17.46 6.09 4.51
N ILE A 30 17.25 7.39 4.73
CA ILE A 30 15.96 8.05 4.53
C ILE A 30 15.97 8.90 3.26
N ALA A 31 14.81 9.04 2.62
CA ALA A 31 14.69 9.84 1.39
C ALA A 31 13.34 10.54 1.28
N GLY A 32 13.31 11.54 0.41
CA GLY A 32 12.14 12.32 0.06
C GLY A 32 12.52 13.56 -0.72
N ARG A 33 11.55 14.46 -0.95
CA ARG A 33 11.73 15.67 -1.75
C ARG A 33 12.09 16.93 -0.94
N ASP A 34 11.80 16.92 0.35
CA ASP A 34 12.00 18.11 1.22
C ASP A 34 13.32 18.02 1.96
N HIS A 35 14.31 18.78 1.47
CA HIS A 35 15.65 18.83 2.04
C HIS A 35 15.65 19.26 3.52
N VAL A 36 14.84 20.26 3.90
CA VAL A 36 14.87 20.81 5.26
C VAL A 36 14.36 19.78 6.26
N ARG A 37 13.16 19.21 6.00
CA ARG A 37 12.57 18.18 6.86
C ARG A 37 13.42 16.91 6.92
N LEU A 38 14.08 16.54 5.82
CA LEU A 38 15.00 15.38 5.81
C LEU A 38 16.25 15.65 6.65
N THR A 39 16.81 16.85 6.59
CA THR A 39 17.98 17.22 7.41
C THR A 39 17.66 17.14 8.90
N GLU A 40 16.50 17.63 9.30
CA GLU A 40 16.05 17.57 10.69
C GLU A 40 15.84 16.12 11.16
N LEU A 41 15.15 15.30 10.36
CA LEU A 41 14.91 13.90 10.69
C LEU A 41 16.22 13.07 10.70
N ALA A 42 17.11 13.31 9.75
CA ALA A 42 18.42 12.68 9.66
C ALA A 42 19.27 12.95 10.90
N ALA A 43 19.27 14.20 11.37
CA ALA A 43 19.97 14.58 12.59
C ALA A 43 19.36 13.89 13.84
N GLN A 44 18.02 13.79 13.93
CA GLN A 44 17.34 13.10 15.03
C GLN A 44 17.62 11.60 15.04
N LEU A 45 17.68 11.00 13.85
CA LEU A 45 17.91 9.56 13.70
C LEU A 45 19.38 9.18 13.60
N ASP A 46 20.29 10.15 13.46
CA ASP A 46 21.72 9.91 13.14
C ASP A 46 21.87 8.98 11.93
N MET A 47 21.22 9.33 10.81
CA MET A 47 21.17 8.52 9.60
C MET A 47 21.48 9.33 8.35
N ALA A 48 22.03 8.67 7.34
CA ALA A 48 22.21 9.28 6.01
C ALA A 48 20.86 9.54 5.31
N PHE A 49 20.82 10.55 4.44
CA PHE A 49 19.62 10.85 3.68
C PHE A 49 19.93 11.23 2.22
N ARG A 50 18.89 11.08 1.37
CA ARG A 50 18.92 11.45 -0.06
C ARG A 50 17.74 12.33 -0.40
N VAL A 51 17.98 13.35 -1.21
CA VAL A 51 16.93 14.28 -1.66
C VAL A 51 16.70 14.08 -3.15
N PHE A 52 15.50 13.63 -3.52
CA PHE A 52 15.06 13.51 -4.90
C PHE A 52 13.53 13.42 -5.00
N ASN A 53 12.97 13.72 -6.16
CA ASN A 53 11.55 13.58 -6.46
C ASN A 53 11.28 12.22 -7.11
N ALA A 54 10.04 11.73 -6.97
CA ALA A 54 9.60 10.48 -7.60
C ALA A 54 9.34 10.62 -9.11
N ASP A 55 9.26 11.86 -9.63
CA ASP A 55 9.02 12.18 -11.04
C ASP A 55 10.33 12.42 -11.84
N ASP A 56 11.47 12.48 -11.17
CA ASP A 56 12.79 12.65 -11.77
C ASP A 56 13.41 11.29 -12.18
N ASP A 57 14.61 11.33 -12.78
CA ASP A 57 15.42 10.11 -12.97
C ASP A 57 15.99 9.62 -11.62
N ALA A 58 15.10 9.07 -10.79
CA ALA A 58 15.43 8.60 -9.46
C ALA A 58 16.43 7.42 -9.43
N ALA A 59 16.67 6.74 -10.55
CA ALA A 59 17.56 5.58 -10.61
C ALA A 59 18.99 5.90 -10.18
N GLY A 60 19.48 7.10 -10.52
CA GLY A 60 20.80 7.59 -10.09
C GLY A 60 20.92 7.74 -8.57
N SER A 61 19.80 8.02 -7.91
CA SER A 61 19.72 8.17 -6.46
C SER A 61 19.66 6.83 -5.70
N LEU A 62 19.60 5.68 -6.39
CA LEU A 62 19.48 4.36 -5.79
C LEU A 62 20.82 3.60 -5.69
N SER A 63 21.94 4.23 -6.00
CA SER A 63 23.26 3.58 -5.92
C SER A 63 23.54 3.06 -4.50
N GLY A 64 23.92 1.77 -4.38
CA GLY A 64 24.23 1.13 -3.11
C GLY A 64 23.00 0.71 -2.29
N ILE A 65 21.77 0.92 -2.81
CA ILE A 65 20.51 0.48 -2.20
C ILE A 65 20.16 -0.92 -2.71
N SER A 66 19.61 -1.73 -1.84
CA SER A 66 19.10 -3.08 -2.19
C SER A 66 17.59 -3.10 -2.30
N VAL A 67 16.87 -2.32 -1.50
CA VAL A 67 15.42 -2.22 -1.52
C VAL A 67 14.97 -0.79 -1.23
N LEU A 68 14.01 -0.30 -2.01
CA LEU A 68 13.30 0.95 -1.77
C LEU A 68 11.94 0.65 -1.16
N LEU A 69 11.65 1.23 0.00
CA LEU A 69 10.36 1.16 0.68
C LEU A 69 9.68 2.53 0.58
N ASN A 70 8.60 2.61 -0.21
CA ASN A 70 7.90 3.85 -0.52
C ASN A 70 6.73 4.08 0.44
N PHE A 71 6.79 5.20 1.18
CA PHE A 71 5.73 5.73 2.06
C PHE A 71 5.10 7.02 1.52
N ALA A 72 5.44 7.45 0.32
CA ALA A 72 4.99 8.72 -0.24
C ALA A 72 3.68 8.56 -1.03
N GLY A 73 2.56 8.49 -0.35
CA GLY A 73 1.24 8.54 -0.98
C GLY A 73 0.84 9.95 -1.48
N PRO A 74 -0.19 10.08 -2.36
CA PRO A 74 -0.91 9.00 -3.04
C PRO A 74 0.02 8.22 -3.99
N PHE A 75 -0.10 6.89 -3.92
CA PHE A 75 0.80 5.99 -4.66
C PHE A 75 0.54 6.00 -6.16
N ALA A 76 -0.67 6.40 -6.60
CA ALA A 76 -0.98 6.65 -8.00
C ALA A 76 0.02 7.61 -8.69
N HIS A 77 0.66 8.51 -7.92
CA HIS A 77 1.61 9.50 -8.45
C HIS A 77 3.07 9.10 -8.26
N THR A 78 3.38 8.28 -7.26
CA THR A 78 4.78 7.99 -6.88
C THR A 78 5.22 6.57 -7.25
N ALA A 79 4.30 5.62 -7.38
CA ALA A 79 4.66 4.21 -7.58
C ALA A 79 5.31 3.97 -8.95
N GLU A 80 4.72 4.45 -10.05
CA GLU A 80 5.25 4.17 -11.39
C GLU A 80 6.68 4.67 -11.58
N PRO A 81 7.01 5.96 -11.35
CA PRO A 81 8.37 6.44 -11.52
C PRO A 81 9.37 5.72 -10.61
N LEU A 82 9.00 5.43 -9.36
CA LEU A 82 9.89 4.71 -8.45
C LEU A 82 10.06 3.23 -8.82
N MET A 83 9.01 2.52 -9.26
CA MET A 83 9.14 1.14 -9.77
C MET A 83 10.06 1.07 -10.98
N ARG A 84 9.89 2.01 -11.95
CA ARG A 84 10.76 2.08 -13.13
C ARG A 84 12.22 2.40 -12.77
N ALA A 85 12.44 3.32 -11.82
CA ALA A 85 13.75 3.62 -11.29
C ALA A 85 14.40 2.40 -10.63
N CYS A 86 13.64 1.65 -9.84
CA CYS A 86 14.08 0.42 -9.19
C CYS A 86 14.45 -0.66 -10.22
N ILE A 87 13.62 -0.90 -11.23
CA ILE A 87 13.91 -1.85 -12.31
C ILE A 87 15.21 -1.44 -13.05
N LYS A 88 15.37 -0.14 -13.36
CA LYS A 88 16.56 0.39 -14.03
C LYS A 88 17.83 0.21 -13.18
N ALA A 89 17.73 0.43 -11.87
CA ALA A 89 18.86 0.36 -10.94
C ALA A 89 19.16 -1.06 -10.43
N GLY A 90 18.27 -2.05 -10.64
CA GLY A 90 18.39 -3.39 -10.07
C GLY A 90 18.11 -3.42 -8.56
N VAL A 91 17.19 -2.61 -8.09
CA VAL A 91 16.77 -2.44 -6.69
C VAL A 91 15.36 -2.98 -6.51
N ASP A 92 15.10 -3.71 -5.44
CA ASP A 92 13.75 -4.19 -5.11
C ASP A 92 12.85 -3.02 -4.68
N TYR A 93 11.56 -3.09 -5.02
CA TYR A 93 10.56 -2.09 -4.67
C TYR A 93 9.49 -2.66 -3.76
N MET A 94 9.17 -1.91 -2.71
CA MET A 94 8.04 -2.16 -1.80
C MET A 94 7.30 -0.84 -1.52
N ASP A 95 6.00 -0.92 -1.26
CA ASP A 95 5.20 0.20 -0.74
C ASP A 95 4.10 -0.29 0.20
N ILE A 96 3.35 0.65 0.76
CA ILE A 96 2.23 0.36 1.67
C ILE A 96 0.86 0.74 1.06
N THR A 97 0.74 0.67 -0.26
CA THR A 97 -0.49 1.07 -0.95
C THR A 97 -1.65 0.10 -0.71
N ALA A 98 -2.88 0.65 -0.69
CA ALA A 98 -4.12 -0.09 -0.89
C ALA A 98 -4.71 0.12 -2.30
N GLU A 99 -4.13 1.05 -3.08
CA GLU A 99 -4.64 1.52 -4.38
C GLU A 99 -4.52 0.43 -5.44
N ILE A 100 -5.61 -0.21 -5.83
CA ILE A 100 -5.64 -1.37 -6.75
C ILE A 100 -4.91 -1.12 -8.08
N ASN A 101 -4.90 0.12 -8.56
CA ASN A 101 -4.21 0.47 -9.81
C ASN A 101 -2.69 0.34 -9.70
N VAL A 102 -2.12 0.45 -8.50
CA VAL A 102 -0.69 0.25 -8.25
C VAL A 102 -0.32 -1.24 -8.35
N TYR A 103 -1.17 -2.14 -7.86
CA TYR A 103 -0.99 -3.58 -8.03
C TYR A 103 -1.05 -3.98 -9.50
N ARG A 104 -2.05 -3.47 -10.23
CA ARG A 104 -2.15 -3.68 -11.69
C ARG A 104 -0.95 -3.10 -12.45
N LEU A 105 -0.37 -2.01 -11.98
CA LEU A 105 0.87 -1.47 -12.52
C LEU A 105 2.03 -2.44 -12.29
N ALA A 106 2.19 -2.96 -11.08
CA ALA A 106 3.22 -3.95 -10.76
C ALA A 106 3.10 -5.20 -11.64
N GLU A 107 1.86 -5.71 -11.86
CA GLU A 107 1.61 -6.81 -12.80
C GLU A 107 2.09 -6.48 -14.23
N ARG A 108 1.74 -5.28 -14.74
CA ARG A 108 2.17 -4.85 -16.09
C ARG A 108 3.69 -4.72 -16.23
N LEU A 109 4.39 -4.30 -15.17
CA LEU A 109 5.84 -4.17 -15.14
C LEU A 109 6.55 -5.50 -14.79
N GLY A 110 5.81 -6.53 -14.43
CA GLY A 110 6.34 -7.79 -13.90
C GLY A 110 7.35 -8.48 -14.82
N ALA A 111 7.11 -8.53 -16.14
CA ALA A 111 8.04 -9.12 -17.08
C ALA A 111 9.37 -8.35 -17.17
N GLU A 112 9.31 -7.01 -17.16
CA GLU A 112 10.49 -6.14 -17.16
C GLU A 112 11.29 -6.29 -15.86
N ALA A 113 10.60 -6.29 -14.72
CA ALA A 113 11.19 -6.49 -13.40
C ALA A 113 11.88 -7.89 -13.30
N ALA A 114 11.20 -8.95 -13.74
CA ALA A 114 11.75 -10.30 -13.74
C ALA A 114 13.02 -10.42 -14.60
N ALA A 115 13.05 -9.79 -15.78
CA ALA A 115 14.22 -9.75 -16.66
C ALA A 115 15.44 -9.08 -15.96
N LYS A 116 15.19 -8.15 -15.03
CA LYS A 116 16.21 -7.47 -14.22
C LYS A 116 16.43 -8.12 -12.85
N ARG A 117 15.68 -9.18 -12.51
CA ARG A 117 15.69 -9.85 -11.20
C ARG A 117 15.34 -8.89 -10.06
N VAL A 118 14.39 -8.01 -10.30
CA VAL A 118 13.85 -7.03 -9.36
C VAL A 118 12.48 -7.49 -8.89
N MET A 119 12.24 -7.45 -7.59
CA MET A 119 10.95 -7.67 -6.98
C MET A 119 10.16 -6.35 -6.95
N LEU A 120 8.89 -6.41 -7.39
CA LEU A 120 7.91 -5.35 -7.18
C LEU A 120 6.84 -5.89 -6.23
N LEU A 121 6.80 -5.37 -5.02
CA LEU A 121 5.89 -5.85 -3.96
C LEU A 121 5.09 -4.67 -3.38
N PRO A 122 4.00 -4.25 -4.03
CA PRO A 122 3.08 -3.26 -3.46
C PRO A 122 2.31 -3.84 -2.27
N GLY A 123 1.89 -2.96 -1.35
CA GLY A 123 0.99 -3.30 -0.26
C GLY A 123 1.59 -4.11 0.88
N VAL A 124 2.83 -3.83 1.28
CA VAL A 124 3.41 -4.46 2.50
C VAL A 124 2.90 -3.77 3.78
N GLY A 125 1.76 -3.13 3.70
CA GLY A 125 1.11 -2.41 4.79
C GLY A 125 0.06 -3.24 5.54
N TRP A 126 -0.75 -2.51 6.33
CA TRP A 126 -1.73 -3.11 7.23
C TRP A 126 -2.91 -3.76 6.49
N ASP A 127 -3.42 -3.16 5.45
CA ASP A 127 -4.69 -3.53 4.81
C ASP A 127 -4.59 -4.72 3.84
N VAL A 128 -3.41 -5.10 3.40
CA VAL A 128 -3.24 -6.27 2.51
C VAL A 128 -2.53 -7.42 3.21
N VAL A 129 -1.46 -7.18 3.97
CA VAL A 129 -0.69 -8.28 4.58
C VAL A 129 -1.52 -9.18 5.50
N PRO A 130 -2.33 -8.68 6.46
CA PRO A 130 -3.14 -9.55 7.30
C PRO A 130 -4.31 -10.19 6.56
N THR A 131 -4.97 -9.46 5.65
CA THR A 131 -6.13 -9.98 4.90
C THR A 131 -5.75 -11.07 3.93
N ASP A 132 -4.66 -10.90 3.16
CA ASP A 132 -4.15 -11.92 2.25
C ASP A 132 -3.66 -13.16 3.02
N SER A 133 -2.96 -12.95 4.14
CA SER A 133 -2.53 -14.06 5.02
C SER A 133 -3.72 -14.84 5.56
N LEU A 134 -4.80 -14.15 5.96
CA LEU A 134 -6.04 -14.78 6.43
C LEU A 134 -6.77 -15.48 5.28
N ALA A 135 -6.80 -14.89 4.09
CA ALA A 135 -7.38 -15.50 2.89
C ALA A 135 -6.73 -16.85 2.59
N VAL A 136 -5.39 -16.90 2.58
CA VAL A 136 -4.63 -18.16 2.40
C VAL A 136 -4.94 -19.16 3.51
N HIS A 137 -5.02 -18.68 4.77
CA HIS A 137 -5.30 -19.52 5.92
C HIS A 137 -6.70 -20.16 5.83
N VAL A 138 -7.72 -19.41 5.41
CA VAL A 138 -9.09 -19.89 5.26
C VAL A 138 -9.23 -20.79 4.03
N ALA A 139 -8.64 -20.38 2.89
CA ALA A 139 -8.70 -21.15 1.64
C ALA A 139 -8.19 -22.59 1.81
N LYS A 140 -7.13 -22.79 2.60
CA LYS A 140 -6.59 -24.13 2.90
C LYS A 140 -7.52 -25.03 3.72
N ARG A 141 -8.62 -24.50 4.29
CA ARG A 141 -9.59 -25.23 5.12
C ARG A 141 -10.90 -25.52 4.41
N VAL A 142 -11.06 -25.00 3.21
CA VAL A 142 -12.25 -25.20 2.39
C VAL A 142 -11.89 -26.11 1.24
N GLU A 143 -12.64 -27.18 1.06
CA GLU A 143 -12.47 -28.07 -0.09
C GLU A 143 -13.04 -27.38 -1.34
N GLN A 144 -12.20 -27.20 -2.37
CA GLN A 144 -12.53 -26.54 -3.63
C GLN A 144 -13.15 -25.12 -3.42
N PRO A 145 -12.42 -24.17 -2.84
CA PRO A 145 -12.94 -22.83 -2.61
C PRO A 145 -13.24 -22.15 -3.95
N PHE A 146 -14.48 -21.71 -4.13
CA PHE A 146 -14.96 -21.09 -5.36
C PHE A 146 -15.11 -19.58 -5.25
N ALA A 147 -15.40 -19.07 -4.06
CA ALA A 147 -15.59 -17.66 -3.80
C ALA A 147 -14.97 -17.23 -2.47
N LEU A 148 -14.44 -16.02 -2.42
CA LEU A 148 -13.88 -15.37 -1.26
C LEU A 148 -14.51 -14.00 -1.07
N SER A 149 -14.96 -13.70 0.14
CA SER A 149 -15.33 -12.34 0.54
C SER A 149 -14.38 -11.88 1.62
N ILE A 150 -13.69 -10.77 1.36
CA ILE A 150 -12.78 -10.13 2.31
C ILE A 150 -13.52 -8.92 2.88
N ALA A 151 -13.54 -8.77 4.19
CA ALA A 151 -14.15 -7.62 4.85
C ALA A 151 -13.17 -7.00 5.85
N LEU A 152 -13.05 -5.69 5.81
CA LEU A 152 -12.27 -4.89 6.76
C LEU A 152 -13.22 -4.06 7.63
N GLN A 153 -12.92 -4.00 8.92
CA GLN A 153 -13.46 -3.00 9.81
C GLN A 153 -12.35 -2.01 10.17
N VAL A 154 -12.54 -0.74 9.81
CA VAL A 154 -11.58 0.33 10.06
C VAL A 154 -12.11 1.18 11.21
N PRO A 155 -11.57 1.03 12.42
CA PRO A 155 -11.94 1.85 13.56
C PRO A 155 -11.15 3.17 13.56
N GLY A 156 -11.77 4.25 14.03
CA GLY A 156 -11.11 5.52 14.30
C GLY A 156 -10.98 6.45 13.09
N SER A 157 -10.14 7.48 13.22
CA SER A 157 -9.91 8.51 12.20
C SER A 157 -8.78 8.11 11.25
N MET A 158 -8.83 8.61 10.01
CA MET A 158 -7.78 8.41 9.02
C MET A 158 -6.72 9.52 9.10
N SER A 159 -5.47 9.16 8.84
CA SER A 159 -4.45 10.16 8.55
C SER A 159 -4.76 10.88 7.22
N ARG A 160 -4.21 12.08 7.03
CA ARG A 160 -4.33 12.80 5.75
C ARG A 160 -3.89 11.94 4.56
N GLY A 161 -2.78 11.21 4.68
CA GLY A 161 -2.29 10.31 3.64
C GLY A 161 -3.28 9.20 3.32
N SER A 162 -3.89 8.58 4.32
CA SER A 162 -4.93 7.55 4.13
C SER A 162 -6.18 8.11 3.46
N ALA A 163 -6.65 9.29 3.87
CA ALA A 163 -7.81 9.93 3.26
C ALA A 163 -7.59 10.28 1.77
N MET A 164 -6.39 10.74 1.42
CA MET A 164 -6.03 10.98 0.02
C MET A 164 -5.98 9.68 -0.80
N SER A 165 -5.43 8.60 -0.28
CA SER A 165 -5.44 7.29 -0.97
C SER A 165 -6.84 6.73 -1.14
N VAL A 166 -7.75 6.95 -0.18
CA VAL A 166 -9.16 6.54 -0.30
C VAL A 166 -9.85 7.26 -1.45
N SER A 167 -9.55 8.53 -1.71
CA SER A 167 -10.12 9.24 -2.85
C SER A 167 -9.71 8.61 -4.19
N GLU A 168 -8.47 8.13 -4.32
CA GLU A 168 -7.99 7.39 -5.49
C GLU A 168 -8.69 6.02 -5.63
N ILE A 169 -8.93 5.32 -4.51
CA ILE A 169 -9.67 4.06 -4.49
C ILE A 169 -11.12 4.26 -4.97
N ILE A 170 -11.79 5.31 -4.49
CA ILE A 170 -13.16 5.64 -4.92
C ILE A 170 -13.19 6.01 -6.41
N ALA A 171 -12.21 6.79 -6.88
CA ALA A 171 -12.11 7.18 -8.29
C ALA A 171 -11.88 5.97 -9.22
N ALA A 172 -11.26 4.90 -8.75
CA ALA A 172 -11.07 3.67 -9.51
C ALA A 172 -12.39 2.89 -9.76
N GLY A 173 -13.46 3.24 -9.04
CA GLY A 173 -14.74 2.56 -9.09
C GLY A 173 -14.75 1.21 -8.35
N VAL A 174 -15.92 0.58 -8.30
CA VAL A 174 -16.09 -0.72 -7.63
C VAL A 174 -15.74 -1.85 -8.59
N LEU A 175 -14.77 -2.65 -8.23
CA LEU A 175 -14.32 -3.84 -8.94
C LEU A 175 -14.56 -5.08 -8.10
N ALA A 176 -14.66 -6.22 -8.77
CA ALA A 176 -14.58 -7.55 -8.16
C ALA A 176 -13.80 -8.48 -9.08
N ARG A 177 -13.32 -9.58 -8.54
CA ARG A 177 -12.81 -10.68 -9.37
C ARG A 177 -13.96 -11.65 -9.65
N VAL A 178 -14.23 -11.92 -10.92
CA VAL A 178 -15.27 -12.83 -11.38
C VAL A 178 -14.65 -13.77 -12.41
N ASP A 179 -14.77 -15.07 -12.17
CA ASP A 179 -14.19 -16.12 -13.03
C ASP A 179 -12.69 -15.90 -13.36
N GLY A 180 -11.94 -15.37 -12.38
CA GLY A 180 -10.52 -15.07 -12.53
C GLY A 180 -10.19 -13.71 -13.14
N GLU A 181 -11.16 -12.96 -13.64
CA GLU A 181 -10.98 -11.65 -14.25
C GLU A 181 -11.40 -10.50 -13.34
N LEU A 182 -10.67 -9.38 -13.38
CA LEU A 182 -11.01 -8.18 -12.63
C LEU A 182 -12.00 -7.34 -13.44
N VAL A 183 -13.24 -7.28 -12.98
CA VAL A 183 -14.35 -6.62 -13.70
C VAL A 183 -14.98 -5.50 -12.88
N ALA A 184 -15.53 -4.49 -13.57
CA ALA A 184 -16.29 -3.44 -12.92
C ALA A 184 -17.67 -3.96 -12.47
N THR A 185 -18.02 -3.65 -11.22
CA THR A 185 -19.29 -4.03 -10.59
C THR A 185 -19.97 -2.82 -9.97
N PRO A 186 -20.40 -1.83 -10.78
CA PRO A 186 -20.96 -0.57 -10.27
C PRO A 186 -22.23 -0.77 -9.43
N ASP A 187 -22.96 -1.87 -9.67
CA ASP A 187 -24.20 -2.22 -8.96
C ASP A 187 -23.95 -3.16 -7.76
N ALA A 188 -22.69 -3.33 -7.34
CA ALA A 188 -22.38 -4.16 -6.17
C ALA A 188 -23.07 -3.62 -4.92
N THR A 189 -23.75 -4.50 -4.20
CA THR A 189 -24.56 -4.12 -3.03
C THR A 189 -23.78 -4.31 -1.73
N PRO A 190 -24.03 -3.45 -0.72
CA PRO A 190 -23.51 -3.64 0.63
C PRO A 190 -23.94 -5.00 1.22
N ARG A 191 -23.08 -5.57 2.08
CA ARG A 191 -23.30 -6.85 2.75
C ARG A 191 -23.01 -6.74 4.24
N HIS A 192 -23.62 -7.58 5.05
CA HIS A 192 -23.34 -7.67 6.48
C HIS A 192 -22.24 -8.70 6.74
N PHE A 193 -21.29 -8.32 7.59
CA PHE A 193 -20.24 -9.21 8.11
C PHE A 193 -20.18 -9.08 9.63
N ASP A 194 -19.86 -10.17 10.30
CA ASP A 194 -19.71 -10.21 11.76
C ASP A 194 -18.24 -10.26 12.12
N PHE A 195 -17.77 -9.24 12.83
CA PHE A 195 -16.39 -9.13 13.32
C PHE A 195 -16.25 -9.56 14.79
N GLY A 196 -17.28 -10.24 15.34
CA GLY A 196 -17.29 -10.76 16.70
C GLY A 196 -18.21 -10.01 17.67
N GLU A 197 -18.77 -8.86 17.25
CA GLU A 197 -19.71 -8.04 18.03
C GLU A 197 -21.10 -7.94 17.38
N GLY A 198 -21.37 -8.81 16.43
CA GLY A 198 -22.59 -8.83 15.64
C GLY A 198 -22.41 -8.28 14.22
N PRO A 199 -23.43 -8.47 13.34
CA PRO A 199 -23.32 -8.13 11.94
C PRO A 199 -23.35 -6.62 11.71
N VAL A 200 -22.34 -6.11 11.00
CA VAL A 200 -22.24 -4.71 10.57
C VAL A 200 -22.28 -4.61 9.05
N LEU A 201 -22.86 -3.54 8.55
CA LEU A 201 -22.95 -3.27 7.10
C LEU A 201 -21.59 -2.85 6.56
N CYS A 202 -21.13 -3.55 5.52
CA CYS A 202 -19.92 -3.23 4.79
C CYS A 202 -20.25 -2.86 3.35
N VAL A 203 -19.61 -1.81 2.84
CA VAL A 203 -19.74 -1.36 1.46
C VAL A 203 -18.66 -1.96 0.58
N PRO A 204 -18.94 -2.28 -0.70
CA PRO A 204 -17.93 -2.78 -1.62
C PRO A 204 -16.92 -1.68 -1.95
N LEU A 205 -15.63 -1.99 -1.89
CA LEU A 205 -14.52 -1.13 -2.29
C LEU A 205 -13.41 -1.94 -2.97
N SER A 206 -12.61 -1.26 -3.80
CA SER A 206 -11.58 -1.91 -4.63
C SER A 206 -10.20 -1.75 -4.03
N PHE A 207 -9.83 -2.64 -3.09
CA PHE A 207 -8.48 -2.70 -2.53
C PHE A 207 -7.59 -3.71 -3.29
N GLY A 208 -6.30 -3.67 -2.98
CA GLY A 208 -5.29 -4.57 -3.54
C GLY A 208 -5.57 -6.05 -3.32
N ASP A 209 -6.37 -6.40 -2.32
CA ASP A 209 -6.81 -7.77 -2.01
C ASP A 209 -7.47 -8.50 -3.18
N LEU A 210 -8.12 -7.77 -4.09
CA LEU A 210 -8.69 -8.34 -5.31
C LEU A 210 -7.61 -8.87 -6.27
N VAL A 211 -6.37 -8.40 -6.14
CA VAL A 211 -5.21 -8.85 -6.90
C VAL A 211 -4.42 -9.88 -6.09
N THR A 212 -4.02 -9.54 -4.88
CA THR A 212 -3.17 -10.41 -4.05
C THR A 212 -3.89 -11.70 -3.67
N GLY A 213 -5.15 -11.63 -3.24
CA GLY A 213 -5.95 -12.81 -2.92
C GLY A 213 -6.09 -13.79 -4.07
N TRP A 214 -6.16 -13.31 -5.31
CA TRP A 214 -6.12 -14.16 -6.50
C TRP A 214 -4.75 -14.84 -6.67
N HIS A 215 -3.67 -14.09 -6.56
CA HIS A 215 -2.31 -14.66 -6.68
C HIS A 215 -2.02 -15.68 -5.59
N SER A 216 -2.46 -15.41 -4.37
CA SER A 216 -2.17 -16.24 -3.19
C SER A 216 -3.04 -17.49 -3.08
N THR A 217 -4.29 -17.44 -3.56
CA THR A 217 -5.27 -18.51 -3.35
C THR A 217 -5.75 -19.20 -4.63
N GLY A 218 -5.70 -18.52 -5.78
CA GLY A 218 -6.29 -18.99 -7.03
C GLY A 218 -7.82 -19.01 -7.04
N ILE A 219 -8.49 -18.44 -6.03
CA ILE A 219 -9.96 -18.42 -5.94
C ILE A 219 -10.51 -17.46 -7.01
N PRO A 220 -11.37 -17.96 -7.94
CA PRO A 220 -11.73 -17.18 -9.12
C PRO A 220 -12.71 -16.03 -8.85
N ASN A 221 -13.44 -16.04 -7.73
CA ASN A 221 -14.42 -15.03 -7.40
C ASN A 221 -14.08 -14.37 -6.06
N ILE A 222 -13.70 -13.09 -6.08
CA ILE A 222 -13.29 -12.34 -4.89
C ILE A 222 -14.02 -11.01 -4.83
N GLY A 223 -14.70 -10.74 -3.70
CA GLY A 223 -15.27 -9.44 -3.37
C GLY A 223 -14.60 -8.84 -2.14
N MET A 224 -14.39 -7.52 -2.18
CA MET A 224 -13.81 -6.76 -1.07
C MET A 224 -14.82 -5.77 -0.51
N PHE A 225 -14.93 -5.70 0.82
CA PHE A 225 -15.91 -4.91 1.54
C PHE A 225 -15.25 -4.18 2.72
N VAL A 226 -15.75 -3.00 3.05
CA VAL A 226 -15.23 -2.23 4.18
C VAL A 226 -16.39 -1.72 5.04
N HIS A 227 -16.32 -1.95 6.34
CA HIS A 227 -17.13 -1.25 7.33
C HIS A 227 -16.43 0.04 7.72
N ILE A 228 -17.12 1.13 7.48
CA ILE A 228 -16.67 2.47 7.81
C ILE A 228 -17.53 2.95 8.95
N SER A 229 -16.93 3.14 10.12
CA SER A 229 -17.63 3.62 11.33
C SER A 229 -17.07 4.95 11.81
N GLY A 230 -17.97 5.78 12.32
CA GLY A 230 -17.61 7.06 12.95
C GLY A 230 -16.99 8.07 11.97
N ASP A 231 -16.03 8.85 12.47
CA ASP A 231 -15.37 9.94 11.73
C ASP A 231 -14.23 9.44 10.80
N ALA A 232 -14.27 8.17 10.40
CA ALA A 232 -13.26 7.58 9.53
C ALA A 232 -13.17 8.25 8.15
N PHE A 233 -14.28 8.89 7.70
CA PHE A 233 -14.29 9.79 6.55
C PHE A 233 -14.61 11.21 7.03
N PRO A 234 -13.59 12.03 7.29
CA PRO A 234 -13.82 13.41 7.66
C PRO A 234 -14.51 14.16 6.52
N GLU A 235 -15.52 14.94 6.86
CA GLU A 235 -16.13 15.89 5.93
C GLU A 235 -15.18 17.07 5.70
N GLY A 236 -14.98 17.47 4.44
CA GLY A 236 -14.24 18.68 4.09
C GLY A 236 -13.00 18.45 3.22
N ASP A 237 -12.08 19.42 3.26
CA ASP A 237 -10.85 19.38 2.48
C ASP A 237 -9.79 18.48 3.15
N PHE A 238 -9.55 17.32 2.57
CA PHE A 238 -8.57 16.35 3.06
C PHE A 238 -7.15 16.90 3.18
N ALA A 239 -6.81 17.95 2.41
CA ALA A 239 -5.51 18.59 2.51
C ALA A 239 -5.27 19.30 3.85
N GLN A 240 -6.34 19.62 4.58
CA GLN A 240 -6.29 20.27 5.88
C GLN A 240 -6.29 19.29 7.07
N LEU A 241 -6.41 17.98 6.81
CA LEU A 241 -6.33 16.99 7.87
C LEU A 241 -4.93 16.95 8.49
N PRO A 242 -4.82 16.61 9.79
CA PRO A 242 -3.53 16.40 10.45
C PRO A 242 -2.74 15.25 9.78
N ASP A 243 -1.43 15.29 9.88
CA ASP A 243 -0.55 14.26 9.30
C ASP A 243 -0.79 12.86 9.91
N GLY A 244 -1.22 12.80 11.17
CA GLY A 244 -1.52 11.57 11.90
C GLY A 244 -2.99 11.47 12.32
N PRO A 245 -3.44 10.32 12.86
CA PRO A 245 -4.80 10.12 13.35
C PRO A 245 -5.08 10.88 14.67
N GLU A 246 -4.07 11.43 15.28
CA GLU A 246 -4.20 12.33 16.42
C GLU A 246 -4.21 13.76 15.91
N GLY A 247 -5.32 14.40 16.08
CA GLY A 247 -5.41 15.84 15.95
C GLY A 247 -4.70 16.53 17.12
#